data_4dd06a836d49ede4a976e1d7c89b261b
#
_entry.id   4dd06a836d49ede4a976e1d7c89b261b
#
_cell.length_a   1.000
_cell.length_b   1.000
_cell.length_c   1.000
_cell.angle_alpha   90.00
_cell.angle_beta   90.00
_cell.angle_gamma   90.00
#
_symmetry.space_group_name_H-M   'P 1'
#
loop_
_entity.id
_entity.type
_entity.pdbx_description
1 polymer ?
#
loop_
_entity_poly.entity_id
_entity_poly.type
_entity_poly.pdbx_seq_one_letter_code
_entity_poly.pdbx_strand_id
1 'polypeptide(L)'
;MQTNLKAKVKSLCSDFELISAISNDISYDDIFLYQAERLLSSGDLLILISSSGNSNNLKKVLQYANQKKIKSIGFSGFKGGYLKKFSTVPVFSNISNYGISEDINHILMHLIMQYIKLKNIKSNNKNPLL
;
A
#
# COMPACT_ATOMS: atom_id res chain seq x y z
N MET A 1 -8.35 -14.64 25.65
CA MET A 1 -8.74 -14.84 24.25
C MET A 1 -7.60 -14.36 23.36
N GLN A 2 -6.77 -15.27 22.85
CA GLN A 2 -5.70 -14.92 21.91
C GLN A 2 -6.34 -14.79 20.52
N THR A 3 -6.55 -13.58 20.07
CA THR A 3 -6.93 -13.34 18.68
C THR A 3 -5.68 -13.47 17.82
N ASN A 4 -5.48 -14.64 17.21
CA ASN A 4 -4.57 -14.79 16.06
C ASN A 4 -5.20 -14.03 14.88
N LEU A 5 -5.06 -12.72 14.89
CA LEU A 5 -5.44 -11.87 13.75
C LEU A 5 -4.48 -12.19 12.59
N LYS A 6 -4.90 -13.10 11.73
CA LYS A 6 -4.25 -13.32 10.44
C LYS A 6 -4.68 -12.19 9.52
N ALA A 7 -3.81 -11.23 9.27
CA ALA A 7 -4.06 -10.21 8.28
C ALA A 7 -4.28 -10.86 6.91
N LYS A 8 -5.37 -10.51 6.23
CA LYS A 8 -5.59 -10.88 4.84
C LYS A 8 -4.97 -9.78 3.97
N VAL A 9 -4.02 -10.15 3.12
CA VAL A 9 -3.35 -9.22 2.22
C VAL A 9 -3.67 -9.60 0.78
N LYS A 10 -4.14 -8.64 0.00
CA LYS A 10 -4.38 -8.77 -1.44
C LYS A 10 -3.54 -7.71 -2.17
N SER A 11 -2.70 -8.15 -3.10
CA SER A 11 -2.05 -7.26 -4.06
C SER A 11 -3.00 -6.98 -5.23
N LEU A 12 -3.24 -5.71 -5.52
CA LEU A 12 -4.01 -5.31 -6.69
C LEU A 12 -3.18 -5.38 -8.00
N CYS A 13 -1.87 -5.69 -7.88
CA CYS A 13 -0.99 -5.89 -9.02
C CYS A 13 -0.83 -7.38 -9.41
N SER A 14 -1.45 -8.32 -8.69
CA SER A 14 -1.22 -9.75 -8.87
C SER A 14 -2.16 -10.43 -9.88
N ASP A 15 -3.21 -9.75 -10.29
CA ASP A 15 -4.21 -10.23 -11.25
C ASP A 15 -3.96 -9.57 -12.61
N PHE A 16 -3.04 -10.16 -13.36
CA PHE A 16 -2.60 -9.58 -14.63
C PHE A 16 -3.71 -9.56 -15.69
N GLU A 17 -4.53 -10.58 -15.74
CA GLU A 17 -5.66 -10.68 -16.67
C GLU A 17 -6.66 -9.55 -16.42
N LEU A 18 -6.98 -9.30 -15.16
CA LEU A 18 -7.91 -8.24 -14.77
C LEU A 18 -7.33 -6.85 -15.06
N ILE A 19 -6.05 -6.63 -14.76
CA ILE A 19 -5.36 -5.36 -15.07
C ILE A 19 -5.38 -5.11 -16.59
N SER A 20 -5.05 -6.14 -17.38
CA SER A 20 -5.05 -6.05 -18.84
C SER A 20 -6.45 -5.72 -19.38
N ALA A 21 -7.49 -6.41 -18.92
CA ALA A 21 -8.87 -6.18 -19.34
C ALA A 21 -9.32 -4.75 -18.98
N ILE A 22 -9.11 -4.30 -17.75
CA ILE A 22 -9.49 -2.94 -17.34
C ILE A 22 -8.72 -1.88 -18.14
N SER A 23 -7.42 -2.09 -18.36
CA SER A 23 -6.61 -1.16 -19.16
C SER A 23 -7.12 -1.03 -20.58
N ASN A 24 -7.54 -2.13 -21.22
CA ASN A 24 -8.02 -2.16 -22.59
C ASN A 24 -9.45 -1.62 -22.72
N ASP A 25 -10.34 -2.03 -21.84
CA ASP A 25 -11.79 -1.78 -22.00
C ASP A 25 -12.26 -0.50 -21.29
N ILE A 26 -11.50 -0.01 -20.31
CA ILE A 26 -11.84 1.18 -19.54
C ILE A 26 -10.70 2.20 -19.62
N SER A 27 -9.64 2.02 -18.82
CA SER A 27 -8.47 2.91 -18.75
C SER A 27 -7.38 2.31 -17.86
N TYR A 28 -6.12 2.54 -18.21
CA TYR A 28 -5.00 2.22 -17.32
C TYR A 28 -5.09 2.98 -15.98
N ASP A 29 -5.65 4.17 -15.97
CA ASP A 29 -5.83 4.95 -14.75
C ASP A 29 -6.86 4.34 -13.79
N ASP A 30 -7.70 3.43 -14.23
CA ASP A 30 -8.77 2.81 -13.45
C ASP A 30 -8.44 1.41 -12.92
N ILE A 31 -7.28 0.84 -13.27
CA ILE A 31 -6.90 -0.54 -12.92
C ILE A 31 -6.99 -0.85 -11.42
N PHE A 32 -6.64 0.10 -10.55
CA PHE A 32 -6.72 -0.07 -9.10
C PHE A 32 -8.05 0.39 -8.53
N LEU A 33 -8.64 1.46 -9.06
CA LEU A 33 -9.95 1.93 -8.62
C LEU A 33 -11.03 0.86 -8.83
N TYR A 34 -11.08 0.27 -10.03
CA TYR A 34 -12.04 -0.78 -10.36
C TYR A 34 -12.00 -1.96 -9.38
N GLN A 35 -10.80 -2.39 -9.02
CA GLN A 35 -10.61 -3.46 -8.04
C GLN A 35 -10.97 -3.01 -6.62
N ALA A 36 -10.54 -1.81 -6.23
CA ALA A 36 -10.77 -1.26 -4.91
C ALA A 36 -12.26 -1.10 -4.59
N GLU A 37 -13.07 -0.66 -5.55
CA GLU A 37 -14.52 -0.52 -5.40
C GLU A 37 -15.24 -1.83 -5.04
N ARG A 38 -14.65 -2.97 -5.40
CA ARG A 38 -15.21 -4.31 -5.17
C ARG A 38 -14.62 -5.03 -3.97
N LEU A 39 -13.41 -4.66 -3.57
CA LEU A 39 -12.65 -5.39 -2.56
C LEU A 39 -12.53 -4.64 -1.24
N LEU A 40 -12.42 -3.30 -1.27
CA LEU A 40 -12.21 -2.51 -0.07
C LEU A 40 -13.48 -2.32 0.74
N SER A 41 -13.35 -2.55 2.03
CA SER A 41 -14.41 -2.41 3.03
C SER A 41 -13.97 -1.51 4.18
N SER A 42 -14.93 -1.04 4.98
CA SER A 42 -14.63 -0.29 6.20
C SER A 42 -13.76 -1.13 7.14
N GLY A 43 -12.69 -0.52 7.65
CA GLY A 43 -11.71 -1.19 8.51
C GLY A 43 -10.48 -1.72 7.77
N ASP A 44 -10.49 -1.77 6.44
CA ASP A 44 -9.32 -2.12 5.66
C ASP A 44 -8.25 -1.01 5.67
N LEU A 45 -7.04 -1.38 5.27
CA LEU A 45 -5.90 -0.49 5.08
C LEU A 45 -5.42 -0.57 3.64
N LEU A 46 -5.41 0.56 2.95
CA LEU A 46 -4.85 0.68 1.61
C LEU A 46 -3.37 1.07 1.68
N ILE A 47 -2.50 0.27 1.08
CA ILE A 47 -1.07 0.59 0.96
C ILE A 47 -0.77 0.94 -0.49
N LEU A 48 -0.17 2.11 -0.70
CA LEU A 48 0.15 2.69 -2.00
C LEU A 48 1.66 2.92 -2.09
N ILE A 49 2.27 2.49 -3.18
CA ILE A 49 3.72 2.64 -3.41
C ILE A 49 3.94 3.27 -4.78
N SER A 50 4.58 4.43 -4.83
CA SER A 50 4.91 5.13 -6.07
C SER A 50 6.13 6.01 -5.86
N SER A 51 7.22 5.79 -6.58
CA SER A 51 8.43 6.61 -6.46
C SER A 51 8.17 8.10 -6.66
N SER A 52 7.40 8.50 -7.67
CA SER A 52 7.02 9.90 -7.88
C SER A 52 5.93 10.40 -6.92
N GLY A 53 5.11 9.49 -6.37
CA GLY A 53 3.92 9.81 -5.61
C GLY A 53 2.78 10.44 -6.43
N ASN A 54 2.86 10.43 -7.76
CA ASN A 54 1.95 11.19 -8.64
C ASN A 54 1.24 10.35 -9.72
N SER A 55 1.36 9.02 -9.71
CA SER A 55 0.71 8.15 -10.68
C SER A 55 -0.82 8.31 -10.63
N ASN A 56 -1.47 8.52 -11.78
CA ASN A 56 -2.89 8.83 -11.85
C ASN A 56 -3.78 7.68 -11.34
N ASN A 57 -3.43 6.43 -11.66
CA ASN A 57 -4.12 5.26 -11.14
C ASN A 57 -4.11 5.20 -9.60
N LEU A 58 -3.01 5.59 -8.96
CA LEU A 58 -2.92 5.66 -7.49
C LEU A 58 -3.67 6.87 -6.92
N LYS A 59 -3.71 7.99 -7.64
CA LYS A 59 -4.53 9.15 -7.22
C LYS A 59 -6.01 8.78 -7.17
N LYS A 60 -6.53 8.12 -8.20
CA LYS A 60 -7.94 7.72 -8.27
C LYS A 60 -8.33 6.79 -7.11
N VAL A 61 -7.55 5.75 -6.86
CA VAL A 61 -7.86 4.82 -5.77
C VAL A 61 -7.71 5.46 -4.39
N LEU A 62 -6.75 6.38 -4.21
CA LEU A 62 -6.59 7.12 -2.95
C LEU A 62 -7.75 8.10 -2.71
N GLN A 63 -8.25 8.76 -3.75
CA GLN A 63 -9.45 9.61 -3.66
C GLN A 63 -10.67 8.79 -3.21
N TYR A 64 -10.88 7.62 -3.82
CA TYR A 64 -11.94 6.70 -3.42
C TYR A 64 -11.82 6.27 -1.96
N ALA A 65 -10.61 5.84 -1.55
CA ALA A 65 -10.36 5.44 -0.16
C ALA A 65 -10.67 6.57 0.83
N ASN A 66 -10.28 7.80 0.51
CA ASN A 66 -10.57 8.97 1.34
C ASN A 66 -12.08 9.26 1.44
N GLN A 67 -12.81 9.18 0.32
CA GLN A 67 -14.27 9.34 0.31
C GLN A 67 -14.97 8.28 1.18
N LYS A 68 -14.48 7.05 1.16
CA LYS A 68 -14.99 5.92 1.97
C LYS A 68 -14.42 5.89 3.39
N LYS A 69 -13.58 6.87 3.78
CA LYS A 69 -12.91 6.94 5.08
C LYS A 69 -12.04 5.71 5.39
N ILE A 70 -11.51 5.07 4.36
CA ILE A 70 -10.56 3.96 4.44
C ILE A 70 -9.18 4.55 4.68
N LYS A 71 -8.48 4.06 5.70
CA LYS A 71 -7.12 4.52 6.02
C LYS A 71 -6.12 4.09 4.94
N SER A 72 -5.12 4.94 4.70
CA SER A 72 -4.09 4.67 3.71
C SER A 72 -2.69 4.97 4.21
N ILE A 73 -1.71 4.19 3.73
CA ILE A 73 -0.28 4.48 3.85
C ILE A 73 0.25 4.72 2.44
N GLY A 74 0.84 5.89 2.20
CA GLY A 74 1.44 6.23 0.91
C GLY A 74 2.96 6.27 0.99
N PHE A 75 3.64 5.35 0.32
CA PHE A 75 5.09 5.33 0.19
C PHE A 75 5.51 6.03 -1.10
N SER A 76 6.45 6.98 -0.98
CA SER A 76 6.92 7.73 -2.14
C SER A 76 8.38 8.17 -2.01
N GLY A 77 9.00 8.49 -3.12
CA GLY A 77 10.27 9.17 -3.23
C GLY A 77 10.09 10.65 -3.57
N PHE A 78 11.13 11.25 -4.15
CA PHE A 78 11.15 12.63 -4.60
C PHE A 78 10.61 13.59 -3.51
N LYS A 79 9.72 14.48 -3.88
CA LYS A 79 9.05 15.41 -2.94
C LYS A 79 7.76 14.83 -2.34
N GLY A 80 7.47 13.55 -2.60
CA GLY A 80 6.33 12.84 -2.05
C GLY A 80 5.04 12.92 -2.87
N GLY A 81 4.90 13.90 -3.75
CA GLY A 81 3.78 14.05 -4.66
C GLY A 81 2.40 14.06 -4.00
N TYR A 82 1.42 13.54 -4.73
CA TYR A 82 0.03 13.43 -4.29
C TYR A 82 -0.13 12.49 -3.09
N LEU A 83 0.63 11.38 -3.06
CA LEU A 83 0.56 10.42 -1.95
C LEU A 83 0.95 11.07 -0.62
N LYS A 84 2.02 11.88 -0.58
CA LYS A 84 2.42 12.61 0.62
C LYS A 84 1.31 13.52 1.13
N LYS A 85 0.60 14.18 0.24
CA LYS A 85 -0.41 15.19 0.60
C LYS A 85 -1.71 14.60 1.11
N PHE A 86 -2.12 13.45 0.57
CA PHE A 86 -3.49 12.94 0.73
C PHE A 86 -3.60 11.57 1.40
N SER A 87 -2.49 10.86 1.65
CA SER A 87 -2.52 9.62 2.43
C SER A 87 -2.75 9.89 3.91
N THR A 88 -3.40 8.98 4.60
CA THR A 88 -3.57 9.05 6.07
C THR A 88 -2.23 9.05 6.78
N VAL A 89 -1.30 8.20 6.32
CA VAL A 89 0.07 8.12 6.79
C VAL A 89 1.01 8.24 5.60
N PRO A 90 1.58 9.42 5.33
CA PRO A 90 2.57 9.56 4.29
C PRO A 90 3.97 9.15 4.78
N VAL A 91 4.66 8.37 3.95
CA VAL A 91 6.06 7.98 4.14
C VAL A 91 6.82 8.33 2.86
N PHE A 92 7.84 9.18 2.94
CA PHE A 92 8.59 9.58 1.75
C PHE A 92 10.07 9.79 2.05
N SER A 93 10.93 9.41 1.10
CA SER A 93 12.38 9.42 1.26
C SER A 93 13.04 10.75 0.91
N ASN A 94 12.34 11.66 0.21
CA ASN A 94 12.87 12.92 -0.33
C ASN A 94 14.13 12.73 -1.23
N ILE A 95 14.21 11.63 -1.95
CA ILE A 95 15.32 11.30 -2.84
C ILE A 95 14.83 11.33 -4.29
N SER A 96 15.50 12.14 -5.13
CA SER A 96 15.14 12.31 -6.54
C SER A 96 15.84 11.29 -7.44
N ASN A 97 15.71 10.01 -7.09
CA ASN A 97 16.22 8.89 -7.88
C ASN A 97 15.24 7.71 -7.75
N TYR A 98 14.78 7.16 -8.87
CA TYR A 98 13.80 6.08 -8.88
C TYR A 98 14.31 4.82 -8.20
N GLY A 99 15.47 4.29 -8.62
CA GLY A 99 16.02 3.05 -8.06
C GLY A 99 16.26 3.15 -6.56
N ILE A 100 16.90 4.23 -6.10
CA ILE A 100 17.15 4.42 -4.66
C ILE A 100 15.83 4.56 -3.88
N SER A 101 14.82 5.25 -4.44
CA SER A 101 13.50 5.36 -3.79
C SER A 101 12.79 4.01 -3.69
N GLU A 102 12.92 3.16 -4.70
CA GLU A 102 12.38 1.80 -4.72
C GLU A 102 13.07 0.90 -3.70
N ASP A 103 14.39 0.96 -3.61
CA ASP A 103 15.16 0.23 -2.59
C ASP A 103 14.78 0.64 -1.17
N ILE A 104 14.62 1.95 -0.92
CA ILE A 104 14.16 2.46 0.38
C ILE A 104 12.75 1.95 0.70
N ASN A 105 11.83 1.98 -0.26
CA ASN A 105 10.49 1.44 -0.06
C ASN A 105 10.51 -0.05 0.29
N HIS A 106 11.38 -0.84 -0.35
CA HIS A 106 11.62 -2.25 -0.01
C HIS A 106 12.13 -2.41 1.42
N ILE A 107 13.14 -1.64 1.82
CA ILE A 107 13.69 -1.65 3.19
C ILE A 107 12.59 -1.34 4.21
N LEU A 108 11.78 -0.32 3.96
CA LEU A 108 10.68 0.06 4.85
C LEU A 108 9.63 -1.05 4.99
N MET A 109 9.28 -1.73 3.88
CA MET A 109 8.37 -2.89 3.93
C MET A 109 8.95 -4.02 4.81
N HIS A 110 10.22 -4.32 4.67
CA HIS A 110 10.90 -5.31 5.50
C HIS A 110 10.91 -4.91 6.99
N LEU A 111 11.20 -3.65 7.30
CA LEU A 111 11.17 -3.15 8.68
C LEU A 111 9.78 -3.27 9.31
N ILE A 112 8.72 -2.94 8.58
CA ILE A 112 7.35 -3.09 9.03
C ILE A 112 7.04 -4.57 9.30
N MET A 113 7.41 -5.46 8.39
CA MET A 113 7.21 -6.89 8.56
C MET A 113 7.95 -7.44 9.78
N GLN A 114 9.21 -7.06 9.98
CA GLN A 114 10.00 -7.45 11.15
C GLN A 114 9.38 -6.92 12.46
N TYR A 115 8.93 -5.67 12.45
CA TYR A 115 8.27 -5.08 13.61
C TYR A 115 6.99 -5.84 14.01
N ILE A 116 6.16 -6.18 13.03
CA ILE A 116 4.93 -6.96 13.25
C ILE A 116 5.28 -8.35 13.78
N LYS A 117 6.29 -9.02 13.19
CA LYS A 117 6.79 -10.31 13.67
C LYS A 117 7.23 -10.25 15.13
N LEU A 118 8.07 -9.28 15.49
CA LEU A 118 8.58 -9.11 16.86
C LEU A 118 7.46 -8.81 17.87
N LYS A 119 6.47 -8.01 17.51
CA LYS A 119 5.30 -7.77 18.38
C LYS A 119 4.48 -9.02 18.61
N ASN A 120 4.24 -9.82 17.57
CA ASN A 120 3.49 -11.07 17.71
C ASN A 120 4.23 -12.12 18.55
N ILE A 121 5.57 -12.15 18.46
CA ILE A 121 6.40 -13.04 19.30
C ILE A 121 6.31 -12.65 20.76
N LYS A 122 6.45 -11.38 21.11
CA LYS A 122 6.32 -10.88 22.48
C LYS A 122 4.94 -11.18 23.08
N SER A 123 3.90 -11.15 22.27
CA SER A 123 2.54 -11.49 22.67
C SER A 123 2.35 -12.99 22.97
N ASN A 124 3.16 -13.87 22.38
CA ASN A 124 3.00 -15.32 22.45
C ASN A 124 4.05 -16.05 23.33
N ASN A 125 4.90 -15.33 24.05
CA ASN A 125 6.00 -15.89 24.88
C ASN A 125 6.91 -16.91 24.12
N LYS A 126 7.02 -16.80 22.79
CA LYS A 126 7.88 -17.67 21.97
C LYS A 126 9.15 -16.93 21.56
N ASN A 127 10.28 -17.66 21.68
CA ASN A 127 11.64 -17.19 21.41
C ASN A 127 11.77 -16.53 20.01
N PRO A 128 12.39 -15.33 19.88
CA PRO A 128 12.46 -14.57 18.64
C PRO A 128 13.51 -15.04 17.60
N LEU A 129 14.23 -16.11 17.87
CA LEU A 129 15.35 -16.54 17.03
C LEU A 129 15.02 -17.77 16.14
N LEU A 130 14.03 -17.65 15.28
CA LEU A 130 13.92 -18.49 14.07
C LEU A 130 13.13 -17.76 13.00
#